data_6a582081f02ed889b45b08e52b84fa42
#
_entry.id   6a582081f02ed889b45b08e52b84fa42
#
_cell.length_a   1.000
_cell.length_b   1.000
_cell.length_c   1.000
_cell.angle_alpha   90.00
_cell.angle_beta   90.00
_cell.angle_gamma   90.00
#
_symmetry.space_group_name_H-M   'P 1'
#
loop_
_entity.id
_entity.type
_entity.pdbx_description
1 polymer ?
#
loop_
_entity_poly.entity_id
_entity_poly.type
_entity_poly.pdbx_seq_one_letter_code
_entity_poly.pdbx_strand_id
1 'polypeptide(L)'
;MVDKTASEFKSLDEITGGDIRIGCAESSGLSFFMHAARAVQKRYPNIHFHFYSSGTDAVTERIDKGLLDMAVIVQSADLSKYNCITVPYKDRWGILARDDDPLAGKSCITLDELKDLPLIVSRQGMQEELLSWFGEETPRLHIAATYDLLFNTTLMVKEGLGYPIGFDNLVHTGKGSGLVFIPLSPELSSPMHVIWKKYQAFTPASKILLEELEKELR
;
A
#
# COMPACT_ATOMS: atom_id res chain seq x y z
N MET A 1 15.48 20.53 -9.56
CA MET A 1 15.43 21.50 -8.44
C MET A 1 14.97 22.89 -8.88
N VAL A 2 15.35 23.37 -10.05
CA VAL A 2 14.98 24.70 -10.55
C VAL A 2 13.48 24.80 -10.91
N ASP A 3 12.86 23.72 -11.43
CA ASP A 3 11.44 23.72 -11.83
C ASP A 3 10.44 23.80 -10.66
N LYS A 4 10.84 23.34 -9.48
CA LYS A 4 10.00 23.39 -8.27
C LYS A 4 9.86 24.82 -7.75
N THR A 5 10.89 25.63 -7.87
CA THR A 5 10.93 27.01 -7.36
C THR A 5 10.12 28.00 -8.21
N ALA A 6 10.01 27.75 -9.51
CA ALA A 6 9.26 28.63 -10.42
C ALA A 6 7.72 28.48 -10.29
N SER A 7 7.21 27.33 -9.79
CA SER A 7 5.78 27.09 -9.61
C SER A 7 5.22 27.61 -8.28
N GLU A 8 6.08 27.93 -7.30
CA GLU A 8 5.68 28.34 -5.95
C GLU A 8 5.06 29.76 -5.86
N PHE A 9 5.18 30.56 -6.91
CA PHE A 9 4.73 31.96 -6.92
C PHE A 9 3.38 32.22 -7.63
N LYS A 10 2.72 31.17 -8.14
CA LYS A 10 1.40 31.36 -8.72
C LYS A 10 0.31 31.27 -7.66
N SER A 11 -0.65 32.22 -7.67
CA SER A 11 -1.84 32.15 -6.83
C SER A 11 -2.66 30.90 -7.18
N LEU A 12 -3.43 30.35 -6.22
CA LEU A 12 -4.27 29.15 -6.44
C LEU A 12 -5.25 29.34 -7.62
N ASP A 13 -5.68 30.58 -7.90
CA ASP A 13 -6.61 30.92 -8.98
C ASP A 13 -5.95 30.92 -10.37
N GLU A 14 -4.60 30.94 -10.46
CA GLU A 14 -3.85 30.96 -11.72
C GLU A 14 -3.24 29.60 -12.09
N ILE A 15 -3.61 28.53 -11.37
CA ILE A 15 -3.04 27.21 -11.62
C ILE A 15 -3.59 26.64 -12.90
N THR A 16 -2.75 26.59 -13.92
CA THR A 16 -3.07 25.96 -15.21
C THR A 16 -2.67 24.48 -15.29
N GLY A 17 -1.83 23.97 -14.36
CA GLY A 17 -1.35 22.60 -14.34
C GLY A 17 -0.14 22.39 -13.42
N GLY A 18 0.47 21.24 -13.48
CA GLY A 18 1.68 20.86 -12.74
C GLY A 18 1.79 19.38 -12.50
N ASP A 19 2.93 18.96 -11.97
CA ASP A 19 3.21 17.55 -11.64
C ASP A 19 3.05 17.30 -10.14
N ILE A 20 2.41 16.19 -9.80
CA ILE A 20 2.33 15.68 -8.43
C ILE A 20 2.97 14.30 -8.40
N ARG A 21 3.99 14.11 -7.56
CA ARG A 21 4.73 12.86 -7.40
C ARG A 21 4.30 12.15 -6.14
N ILE A 22 3.75 10.95 -6.29
CA ILE A 22 3.11 10.20 -5.22
C ILE A 22 3.81 8.85 -5.06
N GLY A 23 4.28 8.54 -3.86
CA GLY A 23 4.65 7.19 -3.48
C GLY A 23 3.42 6.39 -3.07
N CYS A 24 3.38 5.10 -3.37
CA CYS A 24 2.27 4.27 -2.91
C CYS A 24 2.71 2.84 -2.62
N ALA A 25 2.36 2.36 -1.43
CA ALA A 25 2.31 0.93 -1.15
C ALA A 25 1.13 0.28 -1.88
N GLU A 26 1.19 -1.02 -2.10
CA GLU A 26 0.05 -1.78 -2.62
C GLU A 26 -1.05 -1.88 -1.55
N SER A 27 -2.23 -1.36 -1.88
CA SER A 27 -3.43 -1.42 -1.06
C SER A 27 -4.65 -1.21 -1.95
N SER A 28 -5.72 -1.96 -1.73
CA SER A 28 -6.99 -1.68 -2.41
C SER A 28 -7.65 -0.40 -1.89
N GLY A 29 -7.31 0.03 -0.67
CA GLY A 29 -7.68 1.33 -0.11
C GLY A 29 -7.10 2.53 -0.86
N LEU A 30 -6.10 2.33 -1.74
CA LEU A 30 -5.59 3.37 -2.65
C LEU A 30 -6.70 3.97 -3.54
N SER A 31 -7.81 3.26 -3.71
CA SER A 31 -9.01 3.78 -4.41
C SER A 31 -9.50 5.10 -3.80
N PHE A 32 -9.40 5.31 -2.49
CA PHE A 32 -9.70 6.57 -1.82
C PHE A 32 -8.86 7.72 -2.40
N PHE A 33 -7.55 7.51 -2.50
CA PHE A 33 -6.65 8.49 -3.09
C PHE A 33 -6.96 8.75 -4.57
N MET A 34 -7.30 7.69 -5.33
CA MET A 34 -7.64 7.81 -6.75
C MET A 34 -8.93 8.59 -6.99
N HIS A 35 -9.91 8.54 -6.07
CA HIS A 35 -11.11 9.37 -6.15
C HIS A 35 -10.76 10.86 -6.05
N ALA A 36 -9.96 11.27 -5.07
CA ALA A 36 -9.48 12.64 -4.93
C ALA A 36 -8.66 13.09 -6.14
N ALA A 37 -7.73 12.26 -6.60
CA ALA A 37 -6.92 12.55 -7.79
C ALA A 37 -7.79 12.77 -9.05
N ARG A 38 -8.83 11.94 -9.23
CA ARG A 38 -9.80 12.10 -10.32
C ARG A 38 -10.60 13.38 -10.21
N ALA A 39 -11.03 13.75 -9.00
CA ALA A 39 -11.77 15.00 -8.78
C ALA A 39 -10.90 16.22 -9.11
N VAL A 40 -9.64 16.21 -8.70
CA VAL A 40 -8.65 17.23 -9.05
C VAL A 40 -8.43 17.29 -10.56
N GLN A 41 -8.18 16.16 -11.22
CA GLN A 41 -7.91 16.12 -12.66
C GLN A 41 -9.09 16.64 -13.51
N LYS A 42 -10.32 16.37 -13.08
CA LYS A 42 -11.52 16.92 -13.77
C LYS A 42 -11.58 18.44 -13.72
N ARG A 43 -11.14 19.07 -12.62
CA ARG A 43 -11.14 20.53 -12.43
C ARG A 43 -9.91 21.20 -13.04
N TYR A 44 -8.78 20.49 -13.01
CA TYR A 44 -7.46 20.94 -13.47
C TYR A 44 -6.85 19.91 -14.43
N PRO A 45 -7.28 19.88 -15.72
CA PRO A 45 -6.87 18.82 -16.66
C PRO A 45 -5.37 18.75 -16.96
N ASN A 46 -4.64 19.84 -16.71
CA ASN A 46 -3.20 19.92 -16.94
C ASN A 46 -2.38 19.54 -15.68
N ILE A 47 -3.01 19.01 -14.62
CA ILE A 47 -2.30 18.39 -13.52
C ILE A 47 -2.00 16.92 -13.88
N HIS A 48 -0.72 16.54 -13.81
CA HIS A 48 -0.26 15.18 -14.08
C HIS A 48 0.17 14.50 -12.77
N PHE A 49 -0.22 13.23 -12.62
CA PHE A 49 0.12 12.43 -11.46
C PHE A 49 1.18 11.39 -11.84
N HIS A 50 2.24 11.32 -11.05
CA HIS A 50 3.33 10.34 -11.20
C HIS A 50 3.36 9.43 -9.99
N PHE A 51 2.95 8.17 -10.18
CA PHE A 51 2.90 7.18 -9.11
C PHE A 51 4.18 6.33 -9.09
N TYR A 52 4.74 6.18 -7.90
CA TYR A 52 5.87 5.32 -7.61
C TYR A 52 5.43 4.24 -6.63
N SER A 53 5.22 3.02 -7.12
CA SER A 53 4.78 1.87 -6.31
C SER A 53 5.99 1.15 -5.72
N SER A 54 6.02 1.02 -4.39
CA SER A 54 7.06 0.29 -3.66
C SER A 54 6.63 0.06 -2.20
N GLY A 55 7.42 -0.69 -1.43
CA GLY A 55 7.25 -0.81 0.02
C GLY A 55 7.45 0.51 0.76
N THR A 56 6.94 0.60 1.98
CA THR A 56 6.95 1.82 2.81
C THR A 56 8.36 2.40 2.99
N ASP A 57 9.39 1.57 3.22
CA ASP A 57 10.77 2.04 3.41
C ASP A 57 11.28 2.81 2.20
N ALA A 58 11.12 2.25 1.00
CA ALA A 58 11.59 2.89 -0.23
C ALA A 58 10.79 4.17 -0.55
N VAL A 59 9.51 4.19 -0.20
CA VAL A 59 8.63 5.35 -0.39
C VAL A 59 8.98 6.47 0.58
N THR A 60 9.17 6.17 1.88
CA THR A 60 9.55 7.14 2.89
C THR A 60 10.94 7.72 2.66
N GLU A 61 11.92 6.91 2.24
CA GLU A 61 13.24 7.39 1.83
C GLU A 61 13.14 8.44 0.71
N ARG A 62 12.26 8.22 -0.28
CA ARG A 62 12.04 9.17 -1.38
C ARG A 62 11.36 10.45 -0.92
N ILE A 63 10.41 10.38 0.02
CA ILE A 63 9.81 11.56 0.66
C ILE A 63 10.88 12.36 1.38
N ASP A 64 11.73 11.70 2.17
CA ASP A 64 12.80 12.35 2.92
C ASP A 64 13.81 13.07 2.03
N LYS A 65 14.07 12.51 0.84
CA LYS A 65 14.90 13.14 -0.20
C LYS A 65 14.18 14.23 -1.01
N GLY A 66 12.89 14.48 -0.77
CA GLY A 66 12.09 15.45 -1.51
C GLY A 66 11.80 15.07 -2.96
N LEU A 67 11.87 13.78 -3.30
CA LEU A 67 11.60 13.24 -4.62
C LEU A 67 10.10 12.95 -4.83
N LEU A 68 9.33 12.89 -3.76
CA LEU A 68 7.89 12.73 -3.75
C LEU A 68 7.23 13.89 -3.00
N ASP A 69 6.03 14.24 -3.39
CA ASP A 69 5.24 15.28 -2.74
C ASP A 69 4.46 14.71 -1.55
N MET A 70 3.92 13.52 -1.71
CA MET A 70 3.20 12.77 -0.67
C MET A 70 3.29 11.27 -0.94
N ALA A 71 2.87 10.48 0.03
CA ALA A 71 2.80 9.03 -0.15
C ALA A 71 1.60 8.42 0.56
N VAL A 72 1.13 7.32 0.01
CA VAL A 72 0.20 6.40 0.65
C VAL A 72 1.02 5.22 1.17
N ILE A 73 0.99 5.02 2.47
CA ILE A 73 1.68 3.92 3.13
C ILE A 73 0.67 3.03 3.84
N VAL A 74 0.99 1.75 3.90
CA VAL A 74 0.28 0.74 4.66
C VAL A 74 1.27 0.17 5.65
N GLN A 75 0.82 -0.21 6.82
CA GLN A 75 1.66 -0.67 7.92
C GLN A 75 2.33 0.46 8.70
N SER A 76 2.93 0.09 9.81
CA SER A 76 3.56 1.02 10.73
C SER A 76 4.80 1.66 10.08
N ALA A 77 4.87 2.96 10.18
CA ALA A 77 6.07 3.74 9.93
C ALA A 77 6.26 4.69 11.11
N ASP A 78 7.46 5.19 11.30
CA ASP A 78 7.68 6.29 12.25
C ASP A 78 7.02 7.57 11.71
N LEU A 79 5.73 7.73 12.02
CA LEU A 79 4.94 8.88 11.61
C LEU A 79 5.37 10.19 12.30
N SER A 80 6.27 10.15 13.30
CA SER A 80 6.73 11.34 14.02
C SER A 80 7.37 12.37 13.10
N LYS A 81 7.94 11.95 11.98
CA LYS A 81 8.62 12.80 10.97
C LYS A 81 7.66 13.41 9.93
N TYR A 82 6.43 12.92 9.85
CA TYR A 82 5.49 13.28 8.81
C TYR A 82 4.23 13.94 9.39
N ASN A 83 3.56 14.72 8.57
CA ASN A 83 2.14 14.96 8.72
C ASN A 83 1.42 13.78 8.11
N CYS A 84 0.26 13.42 8.63
CA CYS A 84 -0.50 12.29 8.09
C CYS A 84 -2.01 12.50 8.16
N ILE A 85 -2.69 11.86 7.22
CA ILE A 85 -4.13 11.62 7.20
C ILE A 85 -4.31 10.12 7.33
N THR A 86 -5.05 9.67 8.35
CA THR A 86 -5.46 8.26 8.46
C THR A 86 -6.69 8.04 7.60
N VAL A 87 -6.60 7.13 6.66
CA VAL A 87 -7.71 6.77 5.77
C VAL A 87 -8.66 5.82 6.52
N PRO A 88 -9.99 5.96 6.40
CA PRO A 88 -10.96 5.07 7.05
C PRO A 88 -11.04 3.72 6.33
N TYR A 89 -9.90 3.11 6.09
CA TYR A 89 -9.73 1.82 5.44
C TYR A 89 -8.61 1.02 6.11
N LYS A 90 -8.78 -0.29 6.18
CA LYS A 90 -7.76 -1.22 6.68
C LYS A 90 -7.63 -2.38 5.71
N ASP A 91 -6.42 -2.68 5.32
CA ASP A 91 -6.11 -3.87 4.55
C ASP A 91 -6.11 -5.11 5.46
N ARG A 92 -6.86 -6.13 5.08
CA ARG A 92 -6.94 -7.39 5.82
C ARG A 92 -5.88 -8.36 5.30
N TRP A 93 -5.16 -8.99 6.23
CA TRP A 93 -4.16 -10.01 5.93
C TRP A 93 -4.78 -11.39 5.71
N GLY A 94 -4.18 -12.14 4.81
CA GLY A 94 -4.52 -13.53 4.53
C GLY A 94 -3.47 -14.19 3.67
N ILE A 95 -3.75 -15.41 3.25
CA ILE A 95 -2.90 -16.14 2.30
C ILE A 95 -3.58 -16.24 0.93
N LEU A 96 -2.76 -16.36 -0.10
CA LEU A 96 -3.21 -16.81 -1.42
C LEU A 96 -2.93 -18.30 -1.57
N ALA A 97 -3.92 -19.03 -2.07
CA ALA A 97 -3.82 -20.42 -2.44
C ALA A 97 -4.39 -20.64 -3.84
N ARG A 98 -4.11 -21.76 -4.45
CA ARG A 98 -4.78 -22.19 -5.68
C ARG A 98 -6.23 -22.54 -5.37
N ASP A 99 -7.12 -22.38 -6.33
CA ASP A 99 -8.54 -22.71 -6.16
C ASP A 99 -8.82 -24.23 -6.09
N ASP A 100 -7.84 -25.04 -6.53
CA ASP A 100 -7.86 -26.50 -6.39
C ASP A 100 -7.09 -27.03 -5.16
N ASP A 101 -6.57 -26.12 -4.31
CA ASP A 101 -5.83 -26.47 -3.09
C ASP A 101 -6.78 -27.00 -2.00
N PRO A 102 -6.34 -27.97 -1.15
CA PRO A 102 -7.12 -28.43 0.01
C PRO A 102 -7.56 -27.32 0.96
N LEU A 103 -6.80 -26.22 1.03
CA LEU A 103 -7.13 -25.06 1.86
C LEU A 103 -8.20 -24.15 1.25
N ALA A 104 -8.50 -24.26 -0.06
CA ALA A 104 -9.39 -23.35 -0.78
C ALA A 104 -10.82 -23.26 -0.22
N GLY A 105 -11.27 -24.30 0.47
CA GLY A 105 -12.59 -24.35 1.12
C GLY A 105 -12.65 -23.73 2.52
N LYS A 106 -11.52 -23.22 3.07
CA LYS A 106 -11.48 -22.65 4.41
C LYS A 106 -11.99 -21.22 4.43
N SER A 107 -12.71 -20.87 5.51
CA SER A 107 -13.16 -19.51 5.75
C SER A 107 -12.06 -18.61 6.37
N CYS A 108 -11.09 -19.22 7.03
CA CYS A 108 -9.91 -18.57 7.60
C CYS A 108 -8.80 -19.60 7.82
N ILE A 109 -7.58 -19.12 8.07
CA ILE A 109 -6.43 -19.95 8.39
C ILE A 109 -5.75 -19.47 9.68
N THR A 110 -5.40 -20.42 10.54
CA THR A 110 -4.80 -20.14 11.85
C THR A 110 -3.27 -20.21 11.78
N LEU A 111 -2.61 -19.67 12.81
CA LEU A 111 -1.16 -19.77 12.96
C LEU A 111 -0.67 -21.24 12.98
N ASP A 112 -1.38 -22.11 13.70
CA ASP A 112 -1.04 -23.53 13.77
C ASP A 112 -1.05 -24.24 12.43
N GLU A 113 -1.94 -23.81 11.52
CA GLU A 113 -2.02 -24.35 10.18
C GLU A 113 -0.95 -23.76 9.25
N LEU A 114 -0.53 -22.51 9.49
CA LEU A 114 0.48 -21.84 8.66
C LEU A 114 1.90 -22.34 8.88
N LYS A 115 2.26 -22.74 10.11
CA LYS A 115 3.64 -23.08 10.47
C LYS A 115 4.22 -24.27 9.71
N ASP A 116 3.36 -25.17 9.21
CA ASP A 116 3.76 -26.34 8.44
C ASP A 116 3.77 -26.08 6.91
N LEU A 117 3.39 -24.87 6.47
CA LEU A 117 3.29 -24.51 5.06
C LEU A 117 4.56 -23.78 4.57
N PRO A 118 4.95 -23.96 3.30
CA PRO A 118 5.99 -23.13 2.69
C PRO A 118 5.43 -21.71 2.43
N LEU A 119 5.80 -20.76 3.29
CA LEU A 119 5.27 -19.40 3.24
C LEU A 119 6.10 -18.51 2.33
N ILE A 120 5.42 -17.61 1.62
CA ILE A 120 6.02 -16.53 0.85
C ILE A 120 5.60 -15.23 1.53
N VAL A 121 6.57 -14.47 2.07
CA VAL A 121 6.26 -13.35 2.96
C VAL A 121 6.76 -12.02 2.44
N SER A 122 6.02 -10.95 2.74
CA SER A 122 6.49 -9.59 2.50
C SER A 122 7.69 -9.29 3.40
N ARG A 123 8.78 -8.78 2.82
CA ARG A 123 9.96 -8.37 3.61
C ARG A 123 9.60 -7.31 4.64
N GLN A 124 8.77 -6.35 4.26
CA GLN A 124 8.31 -5.31 5.16
C GLN A 124 7.34 -5.85 6.23
N GLY A 125 6.35 -6.67 5.85
CA GLY A 125 5.40 -7.24 6.81
C GLY A 125 6.08 -8.06 7.90
N MET A 126 7.18 -8.75 7.58
CA MET A 126 7.97 -9.51 8.52
C MET A 126 8.83 -8.66 9.48
N GLN A 127 8.91 -7.36 9.28
CA GLN A 127 9.61 -6.47 10.22
C GLN A 127 8.72 -6.04 11.38
N GLU A 128 7.41 -5.98 11.19
CA GLU A 128 6.50 -5.40 12.18
C GLU A 128 5.25 -6.25 12.45
N GLU A 129 4.25 -6.15 11.61
CA GLU A 129 2.90 -6.65 11.88
C GLU A 129 2.81 -8.17 11.85
N LEU A 130 3.34 -8.80 10.80
CA LEU A 130 3.37 -10.27 10.72
C LEU A 130 4.29 -10.85 11.79
N LEU A 131 5.43 -10.21 12.06
CA LEU A 131 6.35 -10.64 13.11
C LEU A 131 5.64 -10.63 14.48
N SER A 132 4.91 -9.57 14.79
CA SER A 132 4.13 -9.48 16.02
C SER A 132 3.00 -10.51 16.08
N TRP A 133 2.34 -10.77 14.94
CA TRP A 133 1.25 -11.73 14.85
C TRP A 133 1.74 -13.18 15.00
N PHE A 134 2.89 -13.52 14.41
CA PHE A 134 3.52 -14.83 14.58
C PHE A 134 4.12 -15.02 15.97
N GLY A 135 4.59 -13.95 16.60
CA GLY A 135 5.15 -13.99 17.96
C GLY A 135 6.31 -14.97 18.08
N GLU A 136 6.25 -15.82 19.10
CA GLU A 136 7.29 -16.82 19.40
C GLU A 136 7.42 -17.94 18.36
N GLU A 137 6.42 -18.13 17.50
CA GLU A 137 6.47 -19.15 16.44
C GLU A 137 7.30 -18.72 15.23
N THR A 138 7.67 -17.43 15.12
CA THR A 138 8.44 -16.88 13.98
C THR A 138 9.67 -17.72 13.60
N PRO A 139 10.52 -18.19 14.54
CA PRO A 139 11.71 -19.00 14.18
C PRO A 139 11.39 -20.38 13.60
N ARG A 140 10.15 -20.83 13.74
CA ARG A 140 9.70 -22.15 13.28
C ARG A 140 9.02 -22.13 11.93
N LEU A 141 8.79 -20.93 11.38
CA LEU A 141 8.11 -20.78 10.11
C LEU A 141 9.00 -21.25 8.96
N HIS A 142 8.42 -22.00 8.03
CA HIS A 142 9.08 -22.39 6.80
C HIS A 142 8.92 -21.28 5.75
N ILE A 143 9.85 -20.34 5.69
CA ILE A 143 9.84 -19.25 4.69
C ILE A 143 10.50 -19.78 3.41
N ALA A 144 9.68 -20.01 2.37
CA ALA A 144 10.13 -20.48 1.06
C ALA A 144 10.67 -19.34 0.19
N ALA A 145 10.06 -18.14 0.29
CA ALA A 145 10.49 -16.97 -0.48
C ALA A 145 10.06 -15.67 0.21
N THR A 146 10.65 -14.55 -0.24
CA THR A 146 10.23 -13.20 0.16
C THR A 146 9.88 -12.36 -1.07
N TYR A 147 9.03 -11.35 -0.88
CA TYR A 147 8.61 -10.45 -1.96
C TYR A 147 8.50 -9.00 -1.48
N ASP A 148 8.46 -8.05 -2.41
CA ASP A 148 8.18 -6.64 -2.14
C ASP A 148 6.78 -6.23 -2.61
N LEU A 149 6.36 -6.70 -3.80
CA LEU A 149 5.04 -6.43 -4.40
C LEU A 149 4.33 -7.76 -4.68
N LEU A 150 3.03 -7.82 -4.33
CA LEU A 150 2.27 -9.07 -4.27
C LEU A 150 2.01 -9.69 -5.65
N PHE A 151 1.92 -8.90 -6.71
CA PHE A 151 1.51 -9.40 -8.03
C PHE A 151 2.31 -10.63 -8.49
N ASN A 152 3.65 -10.58 -8.39
CA ASN A 152 4.50 -11.68 -8.84
C ASN A 152 4.29 -12.97 -8.04
N THR A 153 3.81 -12.87 -6.81
CA THR A 153 3.55 -14.05 -5.96
C THR A 153 2.42 -14.91 -6.52
N THR A 154 1.52 -14.33 -7.31
CA THR A 154 0.44 -15.09 -7.97
C THR A 154 0.99 -16.18 -8.90
N LEU A 155 2.12 -15.90 -9.56
CA LEU A 155 2.81 -16.88 -10.39
C LEU A 155 3.49 -17.95 -9.52
N MET A 156 4.08 -17.55 -8.39
CA MET A 156 4.70 -18.49 -7.44
C MET A 156 3.67 -19.48 -6.88
N VAL A 157 2.46 -19.01 -6.55
CA VAL A 157 1.36 -19.88 -6.10
C VAL A 157 0.95 -20.87 -7.19
N LYS A 158 0.76 -20.39 -8.41
CA LYS A 158 0.33 -21.23 -9.54
C LYS A 158 1.34 -22.33 -9.84
N GLU A 159 2.63 -22.05 -9.66
CA GLU A 159 3.72 -23.03 -9.81
C GLU A 159 3.95 -23.89 -8.55
N GLY A 160 3.17 -23.67 -7.48
CA GLY A 160 3.26 -24.46 -6.25
C GLY A 160 4.47 -24.18 -5.37
N LEU A 161 5.07 -22.97 -5.49
CA LEU A 161 6.25 -22.58 -4.69
C LEU A 161 5.89 -22.39 -3.20
N GLY A 162 4.66 -22.01 -2.88
CA GLY A 162 4.19 -21.81 -1.53
C GLY A 162 2.99 -20.87 -1.44
N TYR A 163 2.70 -20.41 -0.22
CA TYR A 163 1.52 -19.63 0.12
C TYR A 163 1.93 -18.18 0.47
N PRO A 164 1.70 -17.21 -0.41
CA PRO A 164 1.94 -15.81 -0.10
C PRO A 164 1.02 -15.32 1.01
N ILE A 165 1.61 -14.63 2.00
CA ILE A 165 0.87 -13.88 3.00
C ILE A 165 0.85 -12.41 2.55
N GLY A 166 -0.34 -11.87 2.32
CA GLY A 166 -0.52 -10.51 1.81
C GLY A 166 -1.91 -9.97 2.09
N PHE A 167 -2.20 -8.82 1.48
CA PHE A 167 -3.48 -8.14 1.64
C PHE A 167 -4.55 -8.68 0.69
N ASP A 168 -5.80 -8.64 1.17
CA ASP A 168 -6.99 -8.95 0.38
C ASP A 168 -7.18 -7.93 -0.77
N ASN A 169 -7.83 -8.36 -1.85
CA ASN A 169 -8.23 -7.50 -2.98
C ASN A 169 -7.08 -6.84 -3.78
N LEU A 170 -5.81 -7.26 -3.58
CA LEU A 170 -4.70 -6.76 -4.40
C LEU A 170 -4.54 -7.51 -5.71
N VAL A 171 -4.99 -8.75 -5.75
CA VAL A 171 -4.95 -9.59 -6.95
C VAL A 171 -6.32 -10.22 -7.17
N HIS A 172 -6.61 -10.57 -8.41
CA HIS A 172 -7.88 -11.21 -8.72
C HIS A 172 -7.93 -12.63 -8.15
N THR A 173 -8.87 -12.88 -7.21
CA THR A 173 -9.10 -14.17 -6.55
C THR A 173 -10.50 -14.74 -6.84
N GLY A 174 -11.21 -14.19 -7.80
CA GLY A 174 -12.55 -14.61 -8.18
C GLY A 174 -12.56 -15.77 -9.19
N LYS A 175 -13.76 -16.09 -9.67
CA LYS A 175 -13.99 -17.14 -10.65
C LYS A 175 -13.07 -17.00 -11.89
N GLY A 176 -12.32 -18.04 -12.19
CA GLY A 176 -11.43 -18.10 -13.35
C GLY A 176 -10.02 -17.53 -13.10
N SER A 177 -9.69 -17.04 -11.90
CA SER A 177 -8.34 -16.60 -11.55
C SER A 177 -7.38 -17.77 -11.28
N GLY A 178 -7.92 -18.90 -10.86
CA GLY A 178 -7.17 -20.05 -10.33
C GLY A 178 -6.63 -19.80 -8.92
N LEU A 179 -7.09 -18.73 -8.24
CA LEU A 179 -6.63 -18.33 -6.90
C LEU A 179 -7.80 -18.05 -5.97
N VAL A 180 -7.58 -18.31 -4.69
CA VAL A 180 -8.46 -17.92 -3.57
C VAL A 180 -7.67 -17.16 -2.54
N PHE A 181 -8.36 -16.27 -1.83
CA PHE A 181 -7.81 -15.57 -0.66
C PHE A 181 -8.44 -16.16 0.60
N ILE A 182 -7.62 -16.47 1.61
CA ILE A 182 -8.04 -17.06 2.87
C ILE A 182 -7.53 -16.15 4.00
N PRO A 183 -8.41 -15.46 4.74
CA PRO A 183 -8.01 -14.52 5.78
C PRO A 183 -7.34 -15.21 6.97
N LEU A 184 -6.44 -14.49 7.65
CA LEU A 184 -5.82 -14.94 8.89
C LEU A 184 -6.83 -15.00 10.06
N SER A 185 -6.61 -15.92 10.99
CA SER A 185 -7.35 -16.03 12.25
C SER A 185 -6.36 -16.26 13.42
N PRO A 186 -6.34 -15.39 14.46
CA PRO A 186 -7.15 -14.17 14.60
C PRO A 186 -6.90 -13.16 13.48
N GLU A 187 -7.92 -12.34 13.20
CA GLU A 187 -7.82 -11.34 12.12
C GLU A 187 -6.66 -10.37 12.38
N LEU A 188 -5.87 -10.16 11.33
CA LEU A 188 -4.85 -9.13 11.27
C LEU A 188 -5.21 -8.12 10.18
N SER A 189 -5.14 -6.83 10.50
CA SER A 189 -5.40 -5.75 9.55
C SER A 189 -4.46 -4.58 9.75
N SER A 190 -4.07 -3.93 8.65
CA SER A 190 -3.15 -2.80 8.62
C SER A 190 -3.87 -1.51 8.26
N PRO A 191 -3.66 -0.41 9.01
CA PRO A 191 -4.19 0.89 8.65
C PRO A 191 -3.45 1.47 7.44
N MET A 192 -4.12 2.38 6.73
CA MET A 192 -3.56 3.12 5.62
C MET A 192 -3.45 4.61 5.97
N HIS A 193 -2.34 5.23 5.59
CA HIS A 193 -2.05 6.64 5.84
C HIS A 193 -1.60 7.33 4.57
N VAL A 194 -2.08 8.55 4.36
CA VAL A 194 -1.45 9.50 3.43
C VAL A 194 -0.49 10.35 4.23
N ILE A 195 0.78 10.37 3.84
CA ILE A 195 1.84 11.09 4.54
C ILE A 195 2.55 12.10 3.65
N TRP A 196 3.08 13.16 4.28
CA TRP A 196 3.99 14.11 3.64
C TRP A 196 4.95 14.69 4.69
N LYS A 197 6.11 15.16 4.23
CA LYS A 197 7.14 15.66 5.12
C LYS A 197 6.68 16.90 5.90
N LYS A 198 6.95 16.96 7.20
CA LYS A 198 6.74 18.18 7.99
C LYS A 198 7.50 19.36 7.38
N TYR A 199 6.85 20.52 7.38
CA TYR A 199 7.40 21.76 6.84
C TYR A 199 7.75 21.71 5.35
N GLN A 200 7.17 20.76 4.59
CA GLN A 200 7.33 20.74 3.14
C GLN A 200 6.58 21.91 2.50
N ALA A 201 7.27 22.65 1.62
CA ALA A 201 6.61 23.57 0.73
C ALA A 201 5.93 22.76 -0.40
N PHE A 202 4.62 22.73 -0.38
CA PHE A 202 3.85 22.12 -1.47
C PHE A 202 3.78 23.04 -2.68
N THR A 203 3.82 22.45 -3.87
CA THR A 203 3.39 23.13 -5.08
C THR A 203 1.88 23.45 -4.97
N PRO A 204 1.37 24.44 -5.71
CA PRO A 204 -0.05 24.71 -5.74
C PRO A 204 -0.88 23.47 -6.14
N ALA A 205 -0.42 22.67 -7.10
CA ALA A 205 -1.07 21.41 -7.50
C ALA A 205 -1.16 20.41 -6.34
N SER A 206 -0.07 20.23 -5.57
CA SER A 206 -0.05 19.32 -4.43
C SER A 206 -0.95 19.80 -3.28
N LYS A 207 -1.09 21.13 -3.08
CA LYS A 207 -2.05 21.70 -2.12
C LYS A 207 -3.49 21.39 -2.48
N ILE A 208 -3.85 21.58 -3.75
CA ILE A 208 -5.20 21.26 -4.25
C ILE A 208 -5.53 19.78 -3.99
N LEU A 209 -4.60 18.88 -4.27
CA LEU A 209 -4.82 17.46 -4.01
C LEU A 209 -5.01 17.17 -2.52
N LEU A 210 -4.20 17.78 -1.65
CA LEU A 210 -4.34 17.62 -0.21
C LEU A 210 -5.71 18.09 0.29
N GLU A 211 -6.15 19.26 -0.15
CA GLU A 211 -7.47 19.80 0.18
C GLU A 211 -8.61 18.87 -0.28
N GLU A 212 -8.47 18.24 -1.46
CA GLU A 212 -9.46 17.29 -1.95
C GLU A 212 -9.47 16.00 -1.14
N LEU A 213 -8.30 15.47 -0.74
CA LEU A 213 -8.19 14.32 0.16
C LEU A 213 -8.84 14.59 1.53
N GLU A 214 -8.65 15.79 2.09
CA GLU A 214 -9.29 16.18 3.35
C GLU A 214 -10.83 16.29 3.23
N LYS A 215 -11.36 16.65 2.08
CA LYS A 215 -12.82 16.70 1.83
C LYS A 215 -13.44 15.31 1.76
N GLU A 216 -12.76 14.34 1.17
CA GLU A 216 -13.21 12.95 1.07
C GLU A 216 -13.34 12.27 2.45
N LEU A 217 -12.73 12.85 3.50
CA LEU A 217 -12.78 12.33 4.87
C LEU A 217 -13.93 12.90 5.72
N ARG A 218 -14.64 13.91 5.19
CA ARG A 218 -15.75 14.59 5.89
C ARG A 218 -17.11 14.00 5.51
#